data_b5f566458aff464c97886a6d8a17c41a
#
_entry.id   b5f566458aff464c97886a6d8a17c41a
#
_cell.length_a   1.000
_cell.length_b   1.000
_cell.length_c   1.000
_cell.angle_alpha   90.00
_cell.angle_beta   90.00
_cell.angle_gamma   90.00
#
_symmetry.space_group_name_H-M   'P 1'
#
loop_
_entity.id
_entity.type
_entity.pdbx_description
1 polymer ?
#
loop_
_entity_poly.entity_id
_entity_poly.type
_entity_poly.pdbx_seq_one_letter_code
_entity_poly.pdbx_strand_id
1 'polypeptide(L)'
;DFQELVADMIETMRDAPGVGLAAPQIAVLQRLIVIEYGDEEDEEKPAKVYVVANPEIVTASDEMIMGIEGCLSVPELVGEVDRHVSIVVKGLNRFGKPTKIKAHGWLARIFQHEMDHLDGVLYPDLAERVWKPGPDEDIPLD
;
A
#
# COMPACT_ATOMS: atom_id res chain seq x y z
N ASP A 1 -19.15 -9.05 -9.18
CA ASP A 1 -18.80 -10.01 -8.15
C ASP A 1 -17.54 -9.57 -7.40
N PHE A 2 -17.61 -9.63 -6.09
CA PHE A 2 -16.51 -9.19 -5.22
C PHE A 2 -15.22 -10.01 -5.48
N GLN A 3 -15.33 -11.31 -5.66
CA GLN A 3 -14.16 -12.15 -5.92
C GLN A 3 -13.52 -11.84 -7.28
N GLU A 4 -14.32 -11.50 -8.28
CA GLU A 4 -13.80 -11.05 -9.58
C GLU A 4 -13.06 -9.71 -9.43
N LEU A 5 -13.61 -8.78 -8.64
CA LEU A 5 -12.96 -7.49 -8.37
C LEU A 5 -11.60 -7.71 -7.70
N VAL A 6 -11.55 -8.57 -6.68
CA VAL A 6 -10.29 -8.90 -5.98
C VAL A 6 -9.28 -9.50 -6.96
N ALA A 7 -9.69 -10.46 -7.78
CA ALA A 7 -8.80 -11.08 -8.76
C ALA A 7 -8.29 -10.06 -9.79
N ASP A 8 -9.16 -9.19 -10.29
CA ASP A 8 -8.79 -8.15 -11.24
C ASP A 8 -7.81 -7.14 -10.63
N MET A 9 -8.00 -6.77 -9.37
CA MET A 9 -7.09 -5.87 -8.67
C MET A 9 -5.71 -6.49 -8.49
N ILE A 10 -5.66 -7.77 -8.11
CA ILE A 10 -4.38 -8.48 -7.94
C ILE A 10 -3.64 -8.54 -9.30
N GLU A 11 -4.34 -8.89 -10.37
CA GLU A 11 -3.76 -8.93 -11.71
C GLU A 11 -3.25 -7.56 -12.15
N THR A 12 -4.05 -6.51 -11.95
CA THR A 12 -3.67 -5.14 -12.29
C THR A 12 -2.43 -4.70 -11.53
N MET A 13 -2.39 -5.00 -10.23
CA MET A 13 -1.24 -4.70 -9.38
C MET A 13 0.04 -5.38 -9.90
N ARG A 14 -0.06 -6.66 -10.26
CA ARG A 14 1.08 -7.43 -10.77
C ARG A 14 1.55 -6.96 -12.13
N ASP A 15 0.61 -6.56 -13.00
CA ASP A 15 0.95 -6.05 -14.33
C ASP A 15 1.64 -4.70 -14.28
N ALA A 16 1.38 -3.91 -13.26
CA ALA A 16 1.90 -2.55 -13.12
C ALA A 16 3.42 -2.36 -12.94
N PRO A 17 4.31 -3.27 -12.54
CA PRO A 17 4.30 -4.17 -11.40
C PRO A 17 4.38 -3.39 -10.09
N GLY A 18 3.37 -3.51 -9.29
CA GLY A 18 3.30 -2.83 -8.01
C GLY A 18 3.22 -3.78 -6.84
N VAL A 19 3.36 -3.24 -5.64
CA VAL A 19 3.26 -4.00 -4.39
C VAL A 19 1.90 -3.81 -3.72
N GLY A 20 1.12 -2.81 -4.15
CA GLY A 20 -0.19 -2.53 -3.60
C GLY A 20 -1.08 -1.81 -4.60
N LEU A 21 -2.38 -1.90 -4.37
CA LEU A 21 -3.39 -1.24 -5.18
C LEU A 21 -4.63 -1.01 -4.32
N ALA A 22 -5.17 0.21 -4.36
CA ALA A 22 -6.45 0.56 -3.76
C ALA A 22 -7.52 0.66 -4.85
N ALA A 23 -8.75 0.23 -4.55
CA ALA A 23 -9.83 0.21 -5.53
C ALA A 23 -10.05 1.56 -6.26
N PRO A 24 -9.97 2.72 -5.60
CA PRO A 24 -10.12 4.00 -6.31
C PRO A 24 -9.10 4.23 -7.43
N GLN A 25 -7.94 3.58 -7.40
CA GLN A 25 -6.93 3.73 -8.47
C GLN A 25 -7.39 3.13 -9.80
N ILE A 26 -8.38 2.25 -9.79
CA ILE A 26 -9.00 1.70 -11.00
C ILE A 26 -10.44 2.18 -11.16
N ALA A 27 -10.73 3.36 -10.62
CA ALA A 27 -12.04 4.02 -10.70
C ALA A 27 -13.18 3.24 -10.04
N VAL A 28 -12.86 2.37 -9.06
CA VAL A 28 -13.87 1.65 -8.27
C VAL A 28 -13.95 2.31 -6.90
N LEU A 29 -15.11 2.88 -6.57
CA LEU A 29 -15.31 3.63 -5.32
C LEU A 29 -15.70 2.70 -4.18
N GLN A 30 -14.81 1.78 -3.83
CA GLN A 30 -14.97 0.87 -2.70
C GLN A 30 -13.72 0.94 -1.83
N ARG A 31 -13.92 0.74 -0.51
CA ARG A 31 -12.81 0.74 0.44
C ARG A 31 -12.18 -0.66 0.48
N LEU A 32 -11.35 -0.93 -0.52
CA LEU A 32 -10.70 -2.21 -0.72
C LEU A 32 -9.26 -1.99 -1.17
N ILE A 33 -8.33 -2.68 -0.53
CA ILE A 33 -6.92 -2.68 -0.92
C ILE A 33 -6.41 -4.11 -1.10
N VAL A 34 -5.48 -4.28 -2.02
CA VAL A 34 -4.71 -5.52 -2.19
C VAL A 34 -3.23 -5.18 -2.11
N ILE A 35 -2.46 -6.03 -1.43
CA ILE A 35 -1.02 -5.86 -1.26
C ILE A 35 -0.36 -7.22 -1.43
N GLU A 36 0.74 -7.28 -2.19
CA GLU A 36 1.58 -8.46 -2.28
C GLU A 36 2.98 -8.08 -1.85
N TYR A 37 3.45 -8.66 -0.75
CA TYR A 37 4.73 -8.31 -0.19
C TYR A 37 5.40 -9.51 0.49
N GLY A 38 6.70 -9.65 0.28
CA GLY A 38 7.50 -10.70 0.90
C GLY A 38 7.97 -10.33 2.29
N ASP A 39 8.50 -11.33 3.01
CA ASP A 39 9.13 -11.13 4.30
C ASP A 39 10.53 -10.55 4.08
N GLU A 40 10.82 -9.37 4.62
CA GLU A 40 12.12 -8.72 4.49
C GLU A 40 13.25 -9.51 5.17
N GLU A 41 12.90 -10.31 6.20
CA GLU A 41 13.86 -11.09 6.96
C GLU A 41 14.11 -12.48 6.38
N ASP A 42 13.24 -12.94 5.48
CA ASP A 42 13.34 -14.28 4.90
C ASP A 42 12.93 -14.27 3.42
N GLU A 43 13.92 -14.11 2.55
CA GLU A 43 13.72 -14.07 1.10
C GLU A 43 13.25 -15.40 0.51
N GLU A 44 13.40 -16.51 1.25
CA GLU A 44 12.95 -17.84 0.81
C GLU A 44 11.45 -18.02 0.94
N LYS A 45 10.80 -17.22 1.79
CA LYS A 45 9.35 -17.27 1.92
C LYS A 45 8.69 -16.58 0.73
N PRO A 46 7.64 -17.19 0.14
CA PRO A 46 6.91 -16.53 -0.94
C PRO A 46 6.23 -15.25 -0.45
N ALA A 47 6.05 -14.30 -1.37
CA ALA A 47 5.31 -13.09 -1.07
C ALA A 47 3.87 -13.45 -0.68
N LYS A 48 3.36 -12.75 0.33
CA LYS A 48 2.00 -12.96 0.82
C LYS A 48 1.08 -11.90 0.21
N VAL A 49 -0.11 -12.34 -0.19
CA VAL A 49 -1.16 -11.45 -0.70
C VAL A 49 -2.09 -11.08 0.45
N TYR A 50 -2.27 -9.79 0.66
CA TYR A 50 -3.21 -9.25 1.64
C TYR A 50 -4.39 -8.64 0.90
N VAL A 51 -5.60 -9.02 1.27
CA VAL A 51 -6.84 -8.43 0.73
C VAL A 51 -7.62 -7.91 1.93
N VAL A 52 -7.84 -6.61 1.99
CA VAL A 52 -8.53 -6.00 3.14
C VAL A 52 -9.61 -5.05 2.65
N ALA A 53 -10.85 -5.33 3.04
CA ALA A 53 -11.99 -4.46 2.83
C ALA A 53 -12.26 -3.67 4.10
N ASN A 54 -12.64 -2.40 3.94
CA ASN A 54 -12.91 -1.48 5.05
C ASN A 54 -11.76 -1.43 6.06
N PRO A 55 -10.51 -1.23 5.59
CA PRO A 55 -9.36 -1.22 6.50
C PRO A 55 -9.38 -0.02 7.44
N GLU A 56 -8.94 -0.26 8.67
CA GLU A 56 -8.84 0.76 9.70
C GLU A 56 -7.56 0.55 10.50
N ILE A 57 -6.78 1.61 10.71
CA ILE A 57 -5.62 1.56 11.59
C ILE A 57 -6.11 1.73 13.02
N VAL A 58 -5.98 0.68 13.83
CA VAL A 58 -6.43 0.70 15.22
C VAL A 58 -5.32 1.01 16.20
N THR A 59 -4.07 0.81 15.80
CA THR A 59 -2.88 1.13 16.58
C THR A 59 -1.77 1.54 15.63
N ALA A 60 -1.03 2.60 15.98
CA ALA A 60 0.13 3.03 15.23
C ALA A 60 1.24 3.39 16.23
N SER A 61 2.49 3.08 15.88
CA SER A 61 3.64 3.44 16.71
C SER A 61 3.80 4.96 16.74
N ASP A 62 4.35 5.48 17.85
CA ASP A 62 4.75 6.88 17.93
C ASP A 62 5.97 7.14 17.04
N GLU A 63 6.84 6.15 16.93
CA GLU A 63 8.03 6.25 16.08
C GLU A 63 7.61 6.28 14.60
N MET A 64 8.20 7.22 13.87
CA MET A 64 8.00 7.35 12.44
C MET A 64 9.35 7.29 11.74
N ILE A 65 9.35 6.84 10.51
CA ILE A 65 10.56 6.77 9.68
C ILE A 65 10.26 7.39 8.32
N MET A 66 11.21 8.18 7.85
CA MET A 66 11.14 8.78 6.53
C MET A 66 11.55 7.76 5.48
N GLY A 67 10.83 7.72 4.36
CA GLY A 67 11.15 6.89 3.21
C GLY A 67 10.74 7.58 1.94
N ILE A 68 11.27 7.07 0.82
CA ILE A 68 10.96 7.60 -0.50
C ILE A 68 9.81 6.79 -1.09
N GLU A 69 8.76 7.48 -1.49
CA GLU A 69 7.57 6.88 -2.09
C GLU A 69 7.32 7.41 -3.49
N GLY A 70 6.79 6.54 -4.35
CA GLY A 70 6.26 6.90 -5.63
C GLY A 70 4.93 6.20 -5.85
N CYS A 71 4.18 6.59 -6.86
CA CYS A 71 2.88 6.02 -7.16
C CYS A 71 2.56 6.19 -8.63
N LEU A 72 1.93 5.16 -9.25
CA LEU A 72 1.49 5.25 -10.65
C LEU A 72 0.44 6.34 -10.86
N SER A 73 -0.30 6.71 -9.80
CA SER A 73 -1.27 7.81 -9.85
C SER A 73 -0.58 9.18 -9.92
N VAL A 74 0.72 9.24 -9.60
CA VAL A 74 1.55 10.45 -9.70
C VAL A 74 2.82 10.06 -10.45
N PRO A 75 2.74 9.85 -11.76
CA PRO A 75 3.86 9.33 -12.53
C PRO A 75 5.05 10.28 -12.58
N GLU A 76 6.24 9.70 -12.70
CA GLU A 76 7.52 10.40 -12.83
C GLU A 76 7.98 11.20 -11.60
N LEU A 77 7.25 11.15 -10.48
CA LEU A 77 7.63 11.83 -9.25
C LEU A 77 7.84 10.84 -8.11
N VAL A 78 8.74 11.22 -7.20
CA VAL A 78 8.92 10.54 -5.90
C VAL A 78 8.96 11.60 -4.81
N GLY A 79 8.71 11.20 -3.57
CA GLY A 79 8.71 12.12 -2.44
C GLY A 79 9.17 11.48 -1.15
N GLU A 80 9.64 12.30 -0.23
CA GLU A 80 10.04 11.87 1.11
C GLU A 80 8.84 11.98 2.04
N VAL A 81 8.38 10.84 2.57
CA VAL A 81 7.18 10.77 3.41
C VAL A 81 7.52 10.07 4.72
N ASP A 82 7.10 10.66 5.84
CA ASP A 82 7.19 10.02 7.15
C ASP A 82 5.99 9.09 7.33
N ARG A 83 6.26 7.87 7.80
CA ARG A 83 5.23 6.87 8.09
C ARG A 83 5.49 6.22 9.43
N HIS A 84 4.43 5.77 10.09
CA HIS A 84 4.56 4.98 11.30
C HIS A 84 5.34 3.70 11.03
N VAL A 85 6.26 3.35 11.94
CA VAL A 85 7.11 2.16 11.81
C VAL A 85 6.32 0.87 11.94
N SER A 86 5.31 0.87 12.81
CA SER A 86 4.45 -0.30 13.06
C SER A 86 3.00 0.12 13.16
N ILE A 87 2.11 -0.68 12.60
CA ILE A 87 0.66 -0.44 12.68
C ILE A 87 -0.08 -1.76 12.89
N VAL A 88 -1.30 -1.65 13.39
CA VAL A 88 -2.24 -2.77 13.41
C VAL A 88 -3.45 -2.35 12.58
N VAL A 89 -3.77 -3.13 11.56
CA VAL A 89 -4.89 -2.87 10.65
C VAL A 89 -5.99 -3.90 10.92
N LYS A 90 -7.21 -3.44 11.07
CA LYS A 90 -8.40 -4.28 11.11
C LYS A 90 -9.25 -4.03 9.88
N GLY A 91 -9.94 -5.07 9.46
CA GLY A 91 -10.88 -4.98 8.35
C GLY A 91 -11.51 -6.32 8.10
N LEU A 92 -12.02 -6.51 6.89
CA LEU A 92 -12.60 -7.78 6.46
C LEU A 92 -11.70 -8.40 5.39
N ASN A 93 -11.54 -9.72 5.45
CA ASN A 93 -10.80 -10.43 4.40
C ASN A 93 -11.70 -10.61 3.17
N ARG A 94 -11.18 -11.27 2.13
CA ARG A 94 -11.93 -11.47 0.88
C ARG A 94 -13.20 -12.31 1.03
N PHE A 95 -13.36 -12.98 2.16
CA PHE A 95 -14.53 -13.81 2.47
C PHE A 95 -15.52 -13.10 3.40
N GLY A 96 -15.28 -11.81 3.68
CA GLY A 96 -16.14 -11.01 4.56
C GLY A 96 -15.96 -11.29 6.03
N LYS A 97 -14.88 -11.95 6.42
CA LYS A 97 -14.61 -12.28 7.83
C LYS A 97 -13.64 -11.26 8.43
N PRO A 98 -13.81 -10.92 9.73
CA PRO A 98 -12.89 -10.01 10.40
C PRO A 98 -11.45 -10.51 10.35
N THR A 99 -10.54 -9.59 10.06
CA THR A 99 -9.11 -9.87 10.04
C THR A 99 -8.34 -8.77 10.76
N LYS A 100 -7.18 -9.13 11.27
CA LYS A 100 -6.28 -8.20 11.97
C LYS A 100 -4.87 -8.48 11.50
N ILE A 101 -4.19 -7.43 11.05
CA ILE A 101 -2.84 -7.55 10.50
C ILE A 101 -1.90 -6.66 11.29
N LYS A 102 -0.83 -7.24 11.81
CA LYS A 102 0.26 -6.50 12.43
C LYS A 102 1.32 -6.29 11.37
N ALA A 103 1.59 -5.04 11.01
CA ALA A 103 2.54 -4.69 9.98
C ALA A 103 3.68 -3.86 10.57
N HIS A 104 4.88 -4.09 10.09
CA HIS A 104 6.09 -3.43 10.54
C HIS A 104 6.96 -3.06 9.35
N GLY A 105 7.73 -1.97 9.46
CA GLY A 105 8.69 -1.58 8.44
C GLY A 105 8.04 -1.23 7.11
N TRP A 106 8.57 -1.79 6.04
CA TRP A 106 8.09 -1.48 4.68
C TRP A 106 6.65 -1.90 4.46
N LEU A 107 6.22 -3.05 5.01
CA LEU A 107 4.83 -3.50 4.90
C LEU A 107 3.88 -2.50 5.56
N ALA A 108 4.25 -1.97 6.73
CA ALA A 108 3.46 -0.91 7.39
C ALA A 108 3.35 0.32 6.50
N ARG A 109 4.43 0.70 5.83
CA ARG A 109 4.44 1.82 4.88
C ARG A 109 3.47 1.59 3.72
N ILE A 110 3.50 0.39 3.14
CA ILE A 110 2.62 0.03 2.02
C ILE A 110 1.16 0.14 2.43
N PHE A 111 0.79 -0.40 3.60
CA PHE A 111 -0.58 -0.29 4.10
C PHE A 111 -1.01 1.16 4.26
N GLN A 112 -0.17 2.00 4.85
CA GLN A 112 -0.49 3.42 5.05
C GLN A 112 -0.66 4.15 3.72
N HIS A 113 0.22 3.88 2.76
CA HIS A 113 0.16 4.47 1.41
C HIS A 113 -1.15 4.11 0.71
N GLU A 114 -1.52 2.82 0.70
CA GLU A 114 -2.73 2.36 0.04
C GLU A 114 -4.00 2.82 0.75
N MET A 115 -3.99 2.86 2.08
CA MET A 115 -5.14 3.36 2.84
C MET A 115 -5.37 4.86 2.61
N ASP A 116 -4.30 5.64 2.40
CA ASP A 116 -4.43 7.05 2.03
C ASP A 116 -5.17 7.22 0.72
N HIS A 117 -4.96 6.33 -0.27
CA HIS A 117 -5.70 6.37 -1.53
C HIS A 117 -7.21 6.25 -1.30
N LEU A 118 -7.63 5.46 -0.32
CA LEU A 118 -9.06 5.31 0.00
C LEU A 118 -9.66 6.62 0.52
N ASP A 119 -8.83 7.46 1.14
CA ASP A 119 -9.25 8.75 1.70
C ASP A 119 -8.96 9.92 0.75
N GLY A 120 -8.51 9.62 -0.48
CA GLY A 120 -8.19 10.63 -1.47
C GLY A 120 -6.88 11.36 -1.24
N VAL A 121 -6.00 10.79 -0.39
CA VAL A 121 -4.70 11.38 -0.06
C VAL A 121 -3.62 10.71 -0.89
N LEU A 122 -2.80 11.51 -1.57
CA LEU A 122 -1.65 11.02 -2.32
C LEU A 122 -0.37 11.45 -1.61
N TYR A 123 0.74 10.72 -1.84
CA TYR A 123 1.97 10.98 -1.12
C TYR A 123 2.49 12.44 -1.29
N PRO A 124 2.29 13.14 -2.43
CA PRO A 124 2.74 14.54 -2.52
C PRO A 124 2.07 15.47 -1.52
N ASP A 125 0.86 15.14 -1.06
CA ASP A 125 0.14 15.93 -0.05
C ASP A 125 0.82 15.85 1.32
N LEU A 126 1.59 14.80 1.57
CA LEU A 126 2.26 14.52 2.85
C LEU A 126 3.76 14.72 2.77
N ALA A 127 4.34 14.69 1.57
CA ALA A 127 5.78 14.68 1.38
C ALA A 127 6.42 16.01 1.74
N GLU A 128 7.57 15.95 2.43
CA GLU A 128 8.39 17.14 2.70
C GLU A 128 9.11 17.60 1.45
N ARG A 129 9.45 16.67 0.54
CA ARG A 129 10.13 16.96 -0.71
C ARG A 129 9.63 16.02 -1.80
N VAL A 130 9.33 16.57 -2.98
CA VAL A 130 8.92 15.81 -4.16
C VAL A 130 9.84 16.20 -5.31
N TRP A 131 10.35 15.21 -6.05
CA TRP A 131 11.23 15.46 -7.19
C TRP A 131 11.05 14.38 -8.27
N LYS A 132 11.55 14.66 -9.46
CA LYS A 132 11.60 13.68 -10.54
C LYS A 132 12.90 12.86 -10.41
N PRO A 133 12.81 11.53 -10.25
CA PRO A 133 14.01 10.71 -10.12
C PRO A 133 14.82 10.70 -11.42
N GLY A 134 16.14 10.54 -11.28
CA GLY A 134 17.02 10.31 -12.43
C GLY A 134 16.76 8.93 -13.04
N PRO A 135 17.34 8.68 -14.25
CA PRO A 135 17.10 7.42 -14.95
C PRO A 135 17.60 6.17 -14.20
N ASP A 136 18.54 6.36 -13.27
CA ASP A 136 19.12 5.26 -12.49
C ASP A 136 18.49 5.10 -11.09
N GLU A 137 17.50 5.92 -10.76
CA GLU A 137 16.83 5.85 -9.47
C GLU A 137 15.59 4.96 -9.57
N ASP A 138 15.44 4.06 -8.60
CA ASP A 138 14.26 3.20 -8.52
C ASP A 138 13.09 3.92 -7.83
N ILE A 139 11.87 3.62 -8.29
CA ILE A 139 10.65 4.07 -7.62
C ILE A 139 10.20 2.94 -6.71
N PRO A 140 10.26 3.10 -5.37
CA PRO A 140 10.05 1.98 -4.43
C PRO A 140 8.61 1.53 -4.27
N LEU A 141 7.63 2.40 -4.59
CA LEU A 141 6.19 2.08 -4.55
C LEU A 141 5.51 2.58 -5.82
N ASP A 142 4.42 1.97 -6.15
CA ASP A 142 3.60 2.41 -7.30
C ASP A 142 2.32 3.14 -6.88
#